data_b848dfbbcb058a2e4ec65221150d5491
#
_entry.id   b848dfbbcb058a2e4ec65221150d5491
#
_cell.length_a   1.000
_cell.length_b   1.000
_cell.length_c   1.000
_cell.angle_alpha   90.00
_cell.angle_beta   90.00
_cell.angle_gamma   90.00
#
_symmetry.space_group_name_H-M   'P 1'
#
loop_
_entity.id
_entity.type
_entity.pdbx_description
1 polymer ?
#
loop_
_entity_poly.entity_id
_entity_poly.type
_entity_poly.pdbx_seq_one_letter_code
_entity_poly.pdbx_strand_id
1 'polypeptide(L)'
;MTGDELLNAMEHIDAELIEGADIPLKNRKIPYWVAATAAILAIVVVIGLLGDKSPTVPVMQGSQPNELPKLSAVQSPHTLQLMNMVAAPQYPDMPQYPEMTDHVDITSEAYKIWLAGQKDQYSQPGGYADSLALFFRESFSQFLNTEENSAFSPLNVYMALALLAETTDGNSRQQILDLLGMNTIEDLRMQVGYVWNAHYCNDGSTTLVLSNSIWLSDQFDFRQACMDTLAKDYYVSAFHGTMGSDYFNQQLQQWLDSQTGGLFSEQVKNIEMDASTMFALASTVYFSAGWGGDFSKQDTQEMTFHCISKDLITPFMCKTYTGTYYYSDNFGAVRLSLSGNNDMWLILPDEGSDIAEIIEGHEYLEMVMSPSDWEQQQNNIKITIQLPKFDITSNLNLNNGLKNLGITDVFDCKLSNFSSITDAGELILGRVDHTTRVRIDEEGCLGSAYTVAVFYPTASPYPPNTQKIIFTLNRPFLFIVSSRDNLPIFAGVVNEP
;
A
#
# COMPACT_ATOMS: atom_id res chain seq x y z
N MET A 1 -11.27 31.61 -34.11
CA MET A 1 -11.42 32.88 -33.38
C MET A 1 -10.74 33.96 -34.21
N THR A 2 -11.51 34.92 -34.72
CA THR A 2 -10.96 36.05 -35.49
C THR A 2 -10.48 37.13 -34.51
N GLY A 3 -9.59 38.05 -34.98
CA GLY A 3 -9.06 39.13 -34.10
C GLY A 3 -10.16 40.01 -33.48
N ASP A 4 -11.30 40.18 -34.18
CA ASP A 4 -12.44 40.93 -33.68
C ASP A 4 -13.18 40.23 -32.54
N GLU A 5 -13.19 38.89 -32.50
CA GLU A 5 -13.75 38.11 -31.37
C GLU A 5 -12.86 38.21 -30.14
N LEU A 6 -11.56 38.40 -30.32
CA LEU A 6 -10.60 38.61 -29.24
C LEU A 6 -10.75 40.01 -28.63
N LEU A 7 -10.97 41.02 -29.46
CA LEU A 7 -11.19 42.42 -29.02
C LEU A 7 -12.48 42.53 -28.19
N ASN A 8 -13.58 41.91 -28.61
CA ASN A 8 -14.85 41.95 -27.90
C ASN A 8 -14.77 41.22 -26.54
N ALA A 9 -13.91 40.20 -26.42
CA ALA A 9 -13.67 39.53 -25.14
C ALA A 9 -12.85 40.40 -24.15
N MET A 10 -12.13 41.39 -24.65
CA MET A 10 -11.32 42.29 -23.83
C MET A 10 -12.11 43.53 -23.34
N GLU A 11 -13.32 43.80 -23.83
CA GLU A 11 -14.17 44.92 -23.39
C GLU A 11 -14.62 44.85 -21.94
N HIS A 12 -14.43 43.73 -21.29
CA HIS A 12 -14.76 43.51 -19.87
C HIS A 12 -13.58 43.50 -18.91
N ILE A 13 -12.39 43.88 -19.39
CA ILE A 13 -11.18 43.99 -18.54
C ILE A 13 -11.15 45.42 -17.95
N ASP A 14 -10.97 45.49 -16.63
CA ASP A 14 -10.97 46.73 -15.87
C ASP A 14 -9.90 47.71 -16.41
N ALA A 15 -10.30 48.96 -16.64
CA ALA A 15 -9.46 50.01 -17.29
C ALA A 15 -8.14 50.25 -16.51
N GLU A 16 -8.10 50.05 -15.20
CA GLU A 16 -6.91 50.20 -14.40
C GLU A 16 -5.80 49.13 -14.73
N LEU A 17 -6.19 48.00 -15.30
CA LEU A 17 -5.25 46.95 -15.73
C LEU A 17 -4.63 47.27 -17.10
N ILE A 18 -5.26 48.10 -17.92
CA ILE A 18 -4.82 48.49 -19.26
C ILE A 18 -3.81 49.66 -19.15
N GLU A 19 -4.01 50.62 -18.24
CA GLU A 19 -3.08 51.74 -18.04
C GLU A 19 -1.71 51.32 -17.53
N GLY A 20 -1.61 50.14 -16.87
CA GLY A 20 -0.34 49.57 -16.43
C GLY A 20 0.53 48.97 -17.56
N ALA A 21 -0.02 48.75 -18.76
CA ALA A 21 0.67 48.09 -19.88
C ALA A 21 1.45 49.02 -20.80
N ASP A 22 1.22 50.33 -20.76
CA ASP A 22 1.82 51.31 -21.67
C ASP A 22 3.12 51.98 -21.17
N ILE A 23 3.79 51.41 -20.15
CA ILE A 23 5.06 51.92 -19.65
C ILE A 23 6.21 51.35 -20.54
N PRO A 24 6.99 52.18 -21.26
CA PRO A 24 8.07 51.67 -22.10
C PRO A 24 9.17 51.04 -21.25
N LEU A 25 9.44 49.77 -21.51
CA LEU A 25 10.45 48.94 -20.86
C LEU A 25 11.86 49.50 -21.10
N LYS A 26 12.34 50.34 -20.20
CA LYS A 26 13.74 50.73 -20.12
C LYS A 26 14.38 49.97 -18.96
N ASN A 27 15.05 48.85 -19.28
CA ASN A 27 16.02 48.13 -18.44
C ASN A 27 15.66 47.91 -16.94
N ARG A 28 14.59 47.21 -16.66
CA ARG A 28 14.42 46.53 -15.35
C ARG A 28 14.08 45.06 -15.59
N LYS A 29 14.83 44.16 -14.97
CA LYS A 29 14.53 42.74 -14.93
C LYS A 29 13.19 42.57 -14.21
N ILE A 30 12.12 42.29 -14.96
CA ILE A 30 10.82 41.92 -14.40
C ILE A 30 10.98 40.54 -13.79
N PRO A 31 10.62 40.30 -12.53
CA PRO A 31 10.67 38.97 -11.95
C PRO A 31 9.64 38.10 -12.70
N TYR A 32 10.07 36.94 -13.14
CA TYR A 32 9.32 35.98 -13.98
C TYR A 32 7.94 35.56 -13.44
N TRP A 33 7.68 35.75 -12.15
CA TRP A 33 6.39 35.42 -11.54
C TRP A 33 5.25 36.33 -12.02
N VAL A 34 5.52 37.59 -12.41
CA VAL A 34 4.51 38.53 -12.93
C VAL A 34 4.07 38.14 -14.33
N ALA A 35 4.98 37.58 -15.16
CA ALA A 35 4.64 37.08 -16.49
C ALA A 35 3.84 35.75 -16.43
N ALA A 36 4.12 34.92 -15.43
CA ALA A 36 3.41 33.66 -15.22
C ALA A 36 1.95 33.86 -14.79
N THR A 37 1.66 34.84 -13.92
CA THR A 37 0.29 35.13 -13.47
C THR A 37 -0.60 35.66 -14.60
N ALA A 38 -0.06 36.44 -15.53
CA ALA A 38 -0.82 36.94 -16.69
C ALA A 38 -1.16 35.81 -17.69
N ALA A 39 -0.26 34.84 -17.88
CA ALA A 39 -0.50 33.68 -18.75
C ALA A 39 -1.54 32.70 -18.15
N ILE A 40 -1.55 32.51 -16.83
CA ILE A 40 -2.51 31.64 -16.13
C ILE A 40 -3.93 32.24 -16.17
N LEU A 41 -4.07 33.56 -16.00
CA LEU A 41 -5.36 34.23 -16.12
C LEU A 41 -5.93 34.13 -17.54
N ALA A 42 -5.11 34.19 -18.59
CA ALA A 42 -5.54 34.02 -19.97
C ALA A 42 -6.04 32.59 -20.27
N ILE A 43 -5.42 31.57 -19.68
CA ILE A 43 -5.80 30.16 -19.86
C ILE A 43 -7.11 29.85 -19.14
N VAL A 44 -7.34 30.37 -17.94
CA VAL A 44 -8.58 30.17 -17.17
C VAL A 44 -9.78 30.81 -17.88
N VAL A 45 -9.62 31.98 -18.49
CA VAL A 45 -10.68 32.65 -19.26
C VAL A 45 -11.01 31.86 -20.54
N VAL A 46 -10.02 31.25 -21.20
CA VAL A 46 -10.24 30.43 -22.42
C VAL A 46 -10.97 29.12 -22.12
N ILE A 47 -10.68 28.48 -21.00
CA ILE A 47 -11.35 27.22 -20.59
C ILE A 47 -12.79 27.49 -20.13
N GLY A 48 -13.04 28.60 -19.45
CA GLY A 48 -14.39 28.97 -19.00
C GLY A 48 -15.37 29.35 -20.12
N LEU A 49 -14.89 29.74 -21.29
CA LEU A 49 -15.71 30.15 -22.43
C LEU A 49 -15.99 29.03 -23.46
N LEU A 50 -15.36 27.85 -23.32
CA LEU A 50 -15.52 26.70 -24.24
C LEU A 50 -16.54 25.65 -23.73
N GLY A 51 -17.18 25.88 -22.61
CA GLY A 51 -18.11 24.95 -21.97
C GLY A 51 -19.56 25.13 -22.39
N ASP A 52 -19.91 25.14 -23.67
CA ASP A 52 -21.25 24.75 -24.12
C ASP A 52 -21.34 24.65 -25.66
N LYS A 53 -21.09 23.48 -26.20
CA LYS A 53 -21.66 22.91 -27.44
C LYS A 53 -20.91 21.65 -27.85
N SER A 54 -21.39 20.48 -27.42
CA SER A 54 -20.96 19.19 -27.98
C SER A 54 -21.59 18.95 -29.35
N PRO A 55 -20.81 18.62 -30.40
CA PRO A 55 -21.37 18.04 -31.60
C PRO A 55 -21.68 16.57 -31.38
N THR A 56 -22.91 16.17 -31.69
CA THR A 56 -23.35 14.76 -31.73
C THR A 56 -22.60 14.02 -32.85
N VAL A 57 -21.80 13.02 -32.49
CA VAL A 57 -21.23 12.03 -33.41
C VAL A 57 -22.06 10.74 -33.29
N PRO A 58 -22.40 10.05 -34.40
CA PRO A 58 -23.23 8.85 -34.36
C PRO A 58 -22.46 7.69 -33.73
N VAL A 59 -23.12 7.03 -32.77
CA VAL A 59 -22.64 5.85 -32.05
C VAL A 59 -22.58 4.67 -33.00
N MET A 60 -21.37 4.16 -33.29
CA MET A 60 -21.20 2.78 -33.73
C MET A 60 -21.26 1.87 -32.50
N GLN A 61 -22.22 0.92 -32.51
CA GLN A 61 -22.27 -0.16 -31.53
C GLN A 61 -21.04 -1.08 -31.70
N GLY A 62 -20.08 -0.92 -30.80
CA GLY A 62 -18.97 -1.84 -30.59
C GLY A 62 -18.96 -2.26 -29.13
N SER A 63 -18.84 -3.56 -28.92
CA SER A 63 -18.74 -4.31 -27.64
C SER A 63 -18.35 -3.47 -26.42
N GLN A 64 -19.21 -3.49 -25.39
CA GLN A 64 -18.96 -2.85 -24.09
C GLN A 64 -17.62 -3.31 -23.52
N PRO A 65 -16.75 -2.38 -23.11
CA PRO A 65 -15.68 -2.73 -22.18
C PRO A 65 -16.36 -3.20 -20.88
N ASN A 66 -15.89 -4.32 -20.33
CA ASN A 66 -16.26 -4.72 -18.98
C ASN A 66 -16.00 -3.52 -18.06
N GLU A 67 -17.05 -2.84 -17.64
CA GLU A 67 -16.96 -1.92 -16.51
C GLU A 67 -16.51 -2.77 -15.32
N LEU A 68 -15.28 -2.52 -14.87
CA LEU A 68 -14.84 -2.98 -13.55
C LEU A 68 -15.92 -2.57 -12.54
N PRO A 69 -16.34 -3.47 -11.63
CA PRO A 69 -17.32 -3.09 -10.63
C PRO A 69 -16.80 -1.84 -9.93
N LYS A 70 -17.60 -0.77 -9.94
CA LYS A 70 -17.36 0.39 -9.08
C LYS A 70 -17.18 -0.20 -7.69
N LEU A 71 -16.00 -0.05 -7.11
CA LEU A 71 -15.77 -0.39 -5.72
C LEU A 71 -16.85 0.36 -4.92
N SER A 72 -17.91 -0.38 -4.57
CA SER A 72 -18.75 0.05 -3.46
C SER A 72 -17.77 0.25 -2.31
N ALA A 73 -17.80 1.43 -1.71
CA ALA A 73 -16.93 1.82 -0.60
C ALA A 73 -16.63 0.58 0.24
N VAL A 74 -15.33 0.24 0.43
CA VAL A 74 -14.94 -0.84 1.34
C VAL A 74 -15.79 -0.63 2.57
N GLN A 75 -16.74 -1.55 2.80
CA GLN A 75 -17.61 -1.41 3.96
C GLN A 75 -16.66 -1.33 5.13
N SER A 76 -16.74 -0.24 5.89
CA SER A 76 -15.94 -0.10 7.10
C SER A 76 -15.98 -1.44 7.82
N PRO A 77 -14.88 -1.99 8.32
CA PRO A 77 -14.84 -3.29 8.99
C PRO A 77 -15.93 -3.46 10.06
N HIS A 78 -16.53 -2.38 10.50
CA HIS A 78 -17.60 -2.27 11.49
C HIS A 78 -18.96 -2.87 11.08
N THR A 79 -19.20 -3.24 9.82
CA THR A 79 -20.55 -3.63 9.36
C THR A 79 -20.78 -5.13 9.18
N LEU A 80 -19.73 -5.97 9.25
CA LEU A 80 -19.89 -7.40 9.14
C LEU A 80 -20.14 -8.03 10.53
N GLN A 81 -21.38 -8.04 10.98
CA GLN A 81 -21.82 -8.95 12.03
C GLN A 81 -22.02 -10.34 11.39
N LEU A 82 -20.93 -11.10 11.27
CA LEU A 82 -21.03 -12.52 10.94
C LEU A 82 -21.60 -13.27 12.15
N MET A 83 -22.47 -14.22 11.91
CA MET A 83 -22.89 -15.17 12.95
C MET A 83 -21.62 -15.90 13.44
N ASN A 84 -21.58 -16.29 14.71
CA ASN A 84 -20.41 -16.89 15.37
C ASN A 84 -19.25 -15.94 15.73
N MET A 85 -19.38 -14.63 15.50
CA MET A 85 -18.41 -13.66 16.00
C MET A 85 -18.56 -13.54 17.53
N VAL A 86 -17.47 -13.80 18.25
CA VAL A 86 -17.42 -13.74 19.72
C VAL A 86 -16.71 -12.49 20.24
N ALA A 87 -15.93 -11.84 19.38
CA ALA A 87 -15.40 -10.50 19.63
C ALA A 87 -15.23 -9.75 18.30
N ALA A 88 -15.62 -8.48 18.30
CA ALA A 88 -15.47 -7.58 17.17
C ALA A 88 -14.35 -6.57 17.41
N PRO A 89 -13.54 -6.20 16.40
CA PRO A 89 -12.48 -5.22 16.56
C PRO A 89 -13.02 -3.88 17.04
N GLN A 90 -12.32 -3.26 17.98
CA GLN A 90 -12.68 -1.97 18.57
C GLN A 90 -11.78 -0.88 18.03
N TYR A 91 -11.96 -0.52 16.75
CA TYR A 91 -11.16 0.52 16.12
C TYR A 91 -11.34 1.87 16.79
N PRO A 92 -10.27 2.67 16.96
CA PRO A 92 -10.39 4.07 17.38
C PRO A 92 -11.12 4.89 16.32
N ASP A 93 -11.70 6.03 16.74
CA ASP A 93 -12.29 6.99 15.81
C ASP A 93 -11.21 7.57 14.91
N MET A 94 -11.37 7.36 13.60
CA MET A 94 -10.39 7.79 12.60
C MET A 94 -10.85 9.07 11.91
N PRO A 95 -9.90 9.98 11.58
CA PRO A 95 -10.21 11.16 10.80
C PRO A 95 -10.87 10.81 9.47
N GLN A 96 -12.04 11.36 9.20
CA GLN A 96 -12.74 11.16 7.93
C GLN A 96 -12.39 12.27 6.96
N TYR A 97 -11.99 11.91 5.73
CA TYR A 97 -11.75 12.88 4.67
C TYR A 97 -13.08 13.58 4.35
N PRO A 98 -13.10 14.92 4.23
CA PRO A 98 -14.30 15.64 3.84
C PRO A 98 -14.81 15.14 2.48
N GLU A 99 -16.12 14.94 2.34
CA GLU A 99 -16.72 14.54 1.06
C GLU A 99 -16.27 15.49 -0.06
N MET A 100 -15.72 14.92 -1.13
CA MET A 100 -15.26 15.66 -2.29
C MET A 100 -16.48 16.14 -3.09
N THR A 101 -16.82 17.40 -2.97
CA THR A 101 -17.42 18.13 -4.10
C THR A 101 -16.30 18.44 -5.09
N ASP A 102 -16.60 18.70 -6.36
CA ASP A 102 -15.64 18.84 -7.47
C ASP A 102 -14.35 19.65 -7.22
N HIS A 103 -14.24 20.33 -6.08
CA HIS A 103 -13.05 21.00 -5.58
C HIS A 103 -12.95 20.88 -4.06
N VAL A 104 -11.85 20.29 -3.57
CA VAL A 104 -11.53 20.31 -2.14
C VAL A 104 -11.16 21.72 -1.71
N ASP A 105 -12.02 22.33 -0.91
CA ASP A 105 -11.66 23.58 -0.25
C ASP A 105 -10.72 23.28 0.93
N ILE A 106 -9.40 23.35 0.66
CA ILE A 106 -8.34 23.17 1.66
C ILE A 106 -8.38 24.22 2.78
N THR A 107 -9.18 25.28 2.61
CA THR A 107 -9.40 26.34 3.62
C THR A 107 -10.59 26.02 4.53
N SER A 108 -11.40 25.03 4.17
CA SER A 108 -12.59 24.64 4.93
C SER A 108 -12.22 24.13 6.33
N GLU A 109 -13.13 24.35 7.28
CA GLU A 109 -12.97 23.86 8.64
C GLU A 109 -12.94 22.33 8.69
N ALA A 110 -13.74 21.65 7.86
CA ALA A 110 -13.75 20.19 7.76
C ALA A 110 -12.38 19.63 7.32
N TYR A 111 -11.73 20.26 6.32
CA TYR A 111 -10.40 19.88 5.89
C TYR A 111 -9.34 20.07 6.97
N LYS A 112 -9.41 21.20 7.70
CA LYS A 112 -8.49 21.48 8.81
C LYS A 112 -8.63 20.49 9.96
N ILE A 113 -9.88 20.11 10.31
CA ILE A 113 -10.16 19.10 11.35
C ILE A 113 -9.58 17.75 10.92
N TRP A 114 -9.83 17.32 9.68
CA TRP A 114 -9.27 16.10 9.14
C TRP A 114 -7.74 16.10 9.17
N LEU A 115 -7.12 17.18 8.70
CA LEU A 115 -5.65 17.31 8.68
C LEU A 115 -5.05 17.28 10.10
N ALA A 116 -5.70 17.94 11.07
CA ALA A 116 -5.28 17.89 12.47
C ALA A 116 -5.40 16.48 13.05
N GLY A 117 -6.53 15.80 12.80
CA GLY A 117 -6.72 14.41 13.22
C GLY A 117 -5.71 13.44 12.60
N GLN A 118 -5.40 13.62 11.31
CA GLN A 118 -4.34 12.83 10.66
C GLN A 118 -2.97 13.09 11.28
N LYS A 119 -2.66 14.36 11.57
CA LYS A 119 -1.39 14.69 12.21
C LYS A 119 -1.23 14.03 13.58
N ASP A 120 -2.30 14.01 14.38
CA ASP A 120 -2.29 13.35 15.69
C ASP A 120 -2.17 11.83 15.54
N GLN A 121 -2.90 11.22 14.61
CA GLN A 121 -2.84 9.80 14.31
C GLN A 121 -1.43 9.34 13.92
N TYR A 122 -0.76 10.09 13.06
CA TYR A 122 0.58 9.75 12.57
C TYR A 122 1.72 10.20 13.49
N SER A 123 1.43 10.91 14.58
CA SER A 123 2.44 11.35 15.55
C SER A 123 2.74 10.23 16.53
N GLN A 124 3.53 9.25 16.10
CA GLN A 124 3.95 8.12 16.92
C GLN A 124 5.25 8.45 17.67
N PRO A 125 5.56 7.75 18.79
CA PRO A 125 6.81 7.93 19.52
C PRO A 125 8.02 7.69 18.62
N GLY A 126 9.07 8.52 18.79
CA GLY A 126 10.31 8.32 18.04
C GLY A 126 10.91 6.94 18.34
N GLY A 127 11.40 6.26 17.28
CA GLY A 127 11.99 4.92 17.39
C GLY A 127 11.00 3.75 17.44
N TYR A 128 9.68 3.99 17.32
CA TYR A 128 8.70 2.89 17.29
C TYR A 128 8.98 1.90 16.12
N ALA A 129 9.57 2.38 15.04
CA ALA A 129 9.91 1.60 13.87
C ALA A 129 11.17 0.73 14.04
N ASP A 130 12.04 1.04 15.01
CA ASP A 130 13.36 0.42 15.14
C ASP A 130 13.26 -1.08 15.45
N SER A 131 12.29 -1.49 16.27
CA SER A 131 12.05 -2.89 16.60
C SER A 131 11.54 -3.74 15.43
N LEU A 132 10.92 -3.10 14.44
CA LEU A 132 10.40 -3.80 13.25
C LEU A 132 11.51 -4.18 12.27
N ALA A 133 12.64 -3.44 12.27
CA ALA A 133 13.71 -3.64 11.30
C ALA A 133 14.32 -5.05 11.38
N LEU A 134 14.51 -5.59 12.58
CA LEU A 134 15.03 -6.94 12.77
C LEU A 134 14.06 -7.98 12.19
N PHE A 135 12.79 -7.87 12.55
CA PHE A 135 11.77 -8.77 12.03
C PHE A 135 11.66 -8.72 10.50
N PHE A 136 11.70 -7.53 9.90
CA PHE A 136 11.68 -7.41 8.44
C PHE A 136 12.88 -8.10 7.80
N ARG A 137 14.06 -7.87 8.33
CA ARG A 137 15.29 -8.50 7.85
C ARG A 137 15.18 -10.03 7.83
N GLU A 138 14.73 -10.62 8.93
CA GLU A 138 14.60 -12.08 9.06
C GLU A 138 13.44 -12.64 8.22
N SER A 139 12.33 -11.92 8.08
CA SER A 139 11.12 -12.40 7.44
C SER A 139 11.20 -12.42 5.91
N PHE A 140 11.95 -11.48 5.28
CA PHE A 140 12.02 -11.40 3.82
C PHE A 140 12.63 -12.67 3.20
N SER A 141 13.75 -13.17 3.73
CA SER A 141 14.39 -14.39 3.24
C SER A 141 13.56 -15.66 3.48
N GLN A 142 12.62 -15.63 4.43
CA GLN A 142 11.77 -16.77 4.75
C GLN A 142 10.47 -16.82 3.93
N PHE A 143 9.94 -15.66 3.48
CA PHE A 143 8.61 -15.59 2.91
C PHE A 143 8.58 -15.13 1.44
N LEU A 144 9.67 -14.60 0.89
CA LEU A 144 9.77 -14.32 -0.53
C LEU A 144 10.31 -15.53 -1.31
N ASN A 145 9.54 -16.00 -2.28
CA ASN A 145 9.99 -16.98 -3.24
C ASN A 145 10.64 -16.25 -4.42
N THR A 146 11.88 -16.61 -4.75
CA THR A 146 12.65 -16.00 -5.84
C THR A 146 12.48 -16.71 -7.17
N GLU A 147 11.92 -17.94 -7.17
CA GLU A 147 11.72 -18.75 -8.37
C GLU A 147 10.37 -18.48 -9.07
N GLU A 148 9.39 -17.94 -8.32
CA GLU A 148 8.04 -17.66 -8.79
C GLU A 148 7.60 -16.25 -8.37
N ASN A 149 6.51 -15.75 -8.96
CA ASN A 149 5.87 -14.55 -8.47
C ASN A 149 5.47 -14.74 -7.02
N SER A 150 5.91 -13.85 -6.16
CA SER A 150 5.56 -13.91 -4.74
C SER A 150 5.35 -12.52 -4.18
N ALA A 151 4.48 -12.43 -3.20
CA ALA A 151 4.27 -11.20 -2.43
C ALA A 151 3.84 -11.54 -1.00
N PHE A 152 4.25 -10.72 -0.04
CA PHE A 152 3.75 -10.78 1.31
C PHE A 152 3.73 -9.39 1.96
N SER A 153 3.03 -9.25 3.07
CA SER A 153 3.04 -8.04 3.88
C SER A 153 3.80 -8.31 5.19
N PRO A 154 5.05 -7.86 5.31
CA PRO A 154 5.82 -8.07 6.53
C PRO A 154 5.16 -7.38 7.74
N LEU A 155 4.57 -6.22 7.52
CA LEU A 155 3.87 -5.49 8.57
C LEU A 155 2.65 -6.25 9.12
N ASN A 156 1.86 -6.87 8.23
CA ASN A 156 0.68 -7.61 8.65
C ASN A 156 1.04 -8.96 9.29
N VAL A 157 2.13 -9.61 8.83
CA VAL A 157 2.67 -10.81 9.50
C VAL A 157 3.16 -10.46 10.91
N TYR A 158 3.83 -9.31 11.10
CA TYR A 158 4.17 -8.80 12.43
C TYR A 158 2.92 -8.68 13.33
N MET A 159 1.86 -8.07 12.83
CA MET A 159 0.60 -7.91 13.56
C MET A 159 -0.07 -9.25 13.91
N ALA A 160 -0.03 -10.22 12.99
CA ALA A 160 -0.57 -11.56 13.22
C ALA A 160 0.25 -12.33 14.28
N LEU A 161 1.57 -12.17 14.32
CA LEU A 161 2.43 -12.76 15.33
C LEU A 161 2.23 -12.08 16.69
N ALA A 162 2.02 -10.78 16.72
CA ALA A 162 1.70 -10.07 17.96
C ALA A 162 0.39 -10.55 18.58
N LEU A 163 -0.63 -10.77 17.77
CA LEU A 163 -1.88 -11.42 18.19
C LEU A 163 -1.64 -12.84 18.72
N LEU A 164 -0.77 -13.63 18.05
CA LEU A 164 -0.43 -14.98 18.52
C LEU A 164 0.27 -14.95 19.89
N ALA A 165 1.18 -14.00 20.13
CA ALA A 165 1.83 -13.81 21.42
C ALA A 165 0.83 -13.58 22.56
N GLU A 166 -0.25 -12.81 22.29
CA GLU A 166 -1.31 -12.57 23.29
C GLU A 166 -2.08 -13.82 23.66
N THR A 167 -2.25 -14.75 22.71
CA THR A 167 -2.96 -16.02 22.94
C THR A 167 -2.12 -17.06 23.69
N THR A 168 -0.80 -16.88 23.74
CA THR A 168 0.18 -17.83 24.31
C THR A 168 0.72 -17.38 25.67
N ASP A 169 1.45 -18.26 26.36
CA ASP A 169 2.17 -17.98 27.60
C ASP A 169 3.50 -18.75 27.67
N GLY A 170 4.31 -18.45 28.69
CA GLY A 170 5.59 -19.11 28.92
C GLY A 170 6.55 -19.06 27.72
N ASN A 171 7.19 -20.21 27.40
CA ASN A 171 8.18 -20.27 26.32
C ASN A 171 7.58 -20.06 24.92
N SER A 172 6.32 -20.49 24.69
CA SER A 172 5.60 -20.23 23.44
C SER A 172 5.46 -18.74 23.14
N ARG A 173 5.16 -17.93 24.16
CA ARG A 173 5.13 -16.47 24.05
C ARG A 173 6.52 -15.89 23.88
N GLN A 174 7.50 -16.38 24.64
CA GLN A 174 8.85 -15.84 24.62
C GLN A 174 9.50 -15.96 23.25
N GLN A 175 9.35 -17.08 22.56
CA GLN A 175 9.84 -17.27 21.18
C GLN A 175 9.30 -16.21 20.23
N ILE A 176 8.01 -15.83 20.39
CA ILE A 176 7.38 -14.81 19.55
C ILE A 176 7.90 -13.42 19.92
N LEU A 177 7.98 -13.10 21.22
CA LEU A 177 8.51 -11.82 21.69
C LEU A 177 9.95 -11.60 21.23
N ASP A 178 10.79 -12.64 21.30
CA ASP A 178 12.20 -12.59 20.87
C ASP A 178 12.28 -12.25 19.37
N LEU A 179 11.47 -12.90 18.52
CA LEU A 179 11.42 -12.61 17.08
C LEU A 179 10.91 -11.20 16.79
N LEU A 180 9.93 -10.72 17.55
CA LEU A 180 9.36 -9.38 17.38
C LEU A 180 10.20 -8.28 18.05
N GLY A 181 11.32 -8.63 18.71
CA GLY A 181 12.19 -7.67 19.39
C GLY A 181 11.55 -7.02 20.62
N MET A 182 10.63 -7.70 21.30
CA MET A 182 9.90 -7.19 22.46
C MET A 182 10.32 -7.90 23.75
N ASN A 183 10.36 -7.15 24.87
CA ASN A 183 10.72 -7.73 26.16
C ASN A 183 9.51 -8.25 26.93
N THR A 184 8.36 -7.59 26.79
CA THR A 184 7.13 -7.94 27.51
C THR A 184 5.91 -7.90 26.57
N ILE A 185 4.83 -8.55 27.00
CA ILE A 185 3.57 -8.51 26.27
C ILE A 185 2.93 -7.12 26.32
N GLU A 186 3.18 -6.37 27.40
CA GLU A 186 2.73 -4.99 27.56
C GLU A 186 3.42 -4.05 26.57
N ASP A 187 4.74 -4.20 26.36
CA ASP A 187 5.48 -3.45 25.35
C ASP A 187 4.96 -3.78 23.94
N LEU A 188 4.66 -5.06 23.68
CA LEU A 188 4.10 -5.50 22.41
C LEU A 188 2.71 -4.89 22.14
N ARG A 189 1.83 -4.83 23.15
CA ARG A 189 0.51 -4.18 23.00
C ARG A 189 0.64 -2.70 22.63
N MET A 190 1.55 -1.97 23.29
CA MET A 190 1.82 -0.57 22.92
C MET A 190 2.35 -0.46 21.49
N GLN A 191 3.30 -1.31 21.13
CA GLN A 191 3.89 -1.34 19.79
C GLN A 191 2.86 -1.61 18.70
N VAL A 192 1.96 -2.57 18.90
CA VAL A 192 0.84 -2.87 18.00
C VAL A 192 -0.04 -1.63 17.80
N GLY A 193 -0.35 -0.92 18.88
CA GLY A 193 -1.12 0.33 18.81
C GLY A 193 -0.41 1.40 17.97
N TYR A 194 0.91 1.56 18.13
CA TYR A 194 1.70 2.51 17.32
C TYR A 194 1.74 2.12 15.84
N VAL A 195 2.01 0.84 15.55
CA VAL A 195 2.04 0.32 14.18
C VAL A 195 0.67 0.49 13.51
N TRP A 196 -0.40 0.12 14.19
CA TRP A 196 -1.74 0.23 13.64
C TRP A 196 -2.13 1.69 13.38
N ASN A 197 -1.95 2.58 14.35
CA ASN A 197 -2.25 4.01 14.20
C ASN A 197 -1.44 4.68 13.09
N ALA A 198 -0.16 4.32 12.96
CA ALA A 198 0.70 4.88 11.91
C ALA A 198 0.28 4.48 10.50
N HIS A 199 -0.36 3.33 10.34
CA HIS A 199 -0.55 2.71 9.02
C HIS A 199 -2.01 2.59 8.59
N TYR A 200 -2.96 2.41 9.52
CA TYR A 200 -4.36 2.32 9.13
C TYR A 200 -4.82 3.61 8.45
N CYS A 201 -5.33 3.47 7.24
CA CYS A 201 -5.87 4.59 6.46
C CYS A 201 -7.06 4.11 5.63
N ASN A 202 -8.13 4.90 5.60
CA ASN A 202 -9.27 4.71 4.70
C ASN A 202 -9.93 6.08 4.51
N ASP A 203 -9.24 6.97 3.80
CA ASP A 203 -9.63 8.37 3.68
C ASP A 203 -10.21 8.73 2.30
N GLY A 204 -10.44 7.73 1.44
CA GLY A 204 -10.98 7.92 0.09
C GLY A 204 -9.92 8.26 -0.97
N SER A 205 -8.70 8.65 -0.59
CA SER A 205 -7.56 8.82 -1.50
C SER A 205 -6.57 7.67 -1.41
N THR A 206 -6.44 7.12 -0.22
CA THR A 206 -5.59 5.98 0.09
C THR A 206 -6.33 5.05 1.04
N THR A 207 -6.21 3.78 0.81
CA THR A 207 -6.72 2.76 1.72
C THR A 207 -5.58 1.83 2.12
N LEU A 208 -5.35 1.68 3.42
CA LEU A 208 -4.48 0.66 4.00
C LEU A 208 -5.21 0.08 5.21
N VAL A 209 -5.70 -1.14 5.06
CA VAL A 209 -6.43 -1.86 6.11
C VAL A 209 -5.67 -3.13 6.46
N LEU A 210 -5.19 -3.19 7.69
CA LEU A 210 -4.54 -4.35 8.29
C LEU A 210 -5.60 -5.12 9.07
N SER A 211 -5.99 -6.30 8.61
CA SER A 211 -7.06 -7.06 9.24
C SER A 211 -6.57 -8.43 9.67
N ASN A 212 -6.89 -8.77 10.92
CA ASN A 212 -6.56 -10.06 11.51
C ASN A 212 -7.80 -10.71 12.11
N SER A 213 -7.88 -12.03 12.02
CA SER A 213 -8.93 -12.80 12.67
C SER A 213 -8.42 -14.08 13.29
N ILE A 214 -9.14 -14.50 14.31
CA ILE A 214 -8.91 -15.75 15.02
C ILE A 214 -10.16 -16.63 14.89
N TRP A 215 -9.94 -17.90 14.56
CA TRP A 215 -11.00 -18.89 14.35
C TRP A 215 -10.80 -20.02 15.36
N LEU A 216 -11.78 -20.24 16.22
CA LEU A 216 -11.73 -21.13 17.37
C LEU A 216 -12.72 -22.28 17.18
N SER A 217 -12.27 -23.49 17.43
CA SER A 217 -13.14 -24.67 17.44
C SER A 217 -14.13 -24.63 18.61
N ASP A 218 -15.38 -25.05 18.38
CA ASP A 218 -16.40 -25.24 19.40
C ASP A 218 -16.16 -26.49 20.30
N GLN A 219 -15.03 -27.17 20.10
CA GLN A 219 -14.62 -28.31 20.93
C GLN A 219 -13.95 -27.89 22.24
N PHE A 220 -13.66 -26.59 22.44
CA PHE A 220 -13.11 -26.09 23.70
C PHE A 220 -13.66 -24.70 24.05
N ASP A 221 -13.62 -24.40 25.35
CA ASP A 221 -14.01 -23.09 25.87
C ASP A 221 -12.82 -22.11 25.85
N PHE A 222 -13.09 -20.87 25.53
CA PHE A 222 -12.10 -19.79 25.51
C PHE A 222 -12.34 -18.77 26.62
N ARG A 223 -11.30 -18.07 27.02
CA ARG A 223 -11.38 -16.99 28.00
C ARG A 223 -11.85 -15.70 27.36
N GLN A 224 -13.03 -15.22 27.74
CA GLN A 224 -13.59 -13.98 27.16
C GLN A 224 -12.65 -12.79 27.36
N ALA A 225 -11.94 -12.68 28.49
CA ALA A 225 -10.99 -11.61 28.75
C ALA A 225 -9.86 -11.54 27.69
N CYS A 226 -9.41 -12.70 27.16
CA CYS A 226 -8.45 -12.73 26.07
C CYS A 226 -9.09 -12.19 24.77
N MET A 227 -10.31 -12.62 24.46
CA MET A 227 -11.03 -12.12 23.27
C MET A 227 -11.26 -10.62 23.33
N ASP A 228 -11.61 -10.08 24.50
CA ASP A 228 -11.81 -8.64 24.70
C ASP A 228 -10.49 -7.86 24.50
N THR A 229 -9.35 -8.40 24.98
CA THR A 229 -8.02 -7.82 24.74
C THR A 229 -7.67 -7.86 23.26
N LEU A 230 -7.88 -9.00 22.59
CA LEU A 230 -7.60 -9.13 21.15
C LEU A 230 -8.43 -8.14 20.31
N ALA A 231 -9.70 -7.99 20.64
CA ALA A 231 -10.58 -7.07 19.93
C ALA A 231 -10.21 -5.60 20.15
N LYS A 232 -9.79 -5.24 21.37
CA LYS A 232 -9.50 -3.87 21.77
C LYS A 232 -8.09 -3.42 21.40
N ASP A 233 -7.08 -4.24 21.73
CA ASP A 233 -5.68 -3.81 21.68
C ASP A 233 -4.99 -4.30 20.38
N TYR A 234 -5.55 -5.31 19.69
CA TYR A 234 -5.03 -5.88 18.44
C TYR A 234 -6.00 -5.76 17.26
N TYR A 235 -7.18 -5.19 17.47
CA TYR A 235 -8.22 -4.97 16.45
C TYR A 235 -8.63 -6.23 15.70
N VAL A 236 -8.73 -7.35 16.42
CA VAL A 236 -8.98 -8.68 15.89
C VAL A 236 -10.47 -9.01 15.85
N SER A 237 -10.91 -9.66 14.77
CA SER A 237 -12.20 -10.33 14.68
C SER A 237 -12.05 -11.75 15.20
N ALA A 238 -12.81 -12.14 16.24
CA ALA A 238 -12.76 -13.49 16.80
C ALA A 238 -14.06 -14.27 16.50
N PHE A 239 -13.91 -15.49 16.02
CA PHE A 239 -15.00 -16.37 15.65
C PHE A 239 -14.89 -17.71 16.38
N HIS A 240 -16.04 -18.30 16.75
CA HIS A 240 -16.10 -19.58 17.42
C HIS A 240 -17.18 -20.47 16.78
N GLY A 241 -16.79 -21.67 16.35
CA GLY A 241 -17.72 -22.53 15.63
C GLY A 241 -17.14 -23.89 15.25
N THR A 242 -17.94 -24.68 14.55
CA THR A 242 -17.59 -26.04 14.13
C THR A 242 -16.59 -25.99 12.98
N MET A 243 -15.33 -26.28 13.27
CA MET A 243 -14.26 -26.35 12.29
C MET A 243 -14.55 -27.35 11.17
N GLY A 244 -14.19 -27.04 9.94
CA GLY A 244 -14.41 -27.88 8.76
C GLY A 244 -15.85 -27.95 8.28
N SER A 245 -16.81 -27.30 8.97
CA SER A 245 -18.17 -27.24 8.43
C SER A 245 -18.26 -26.25 7.25
N ASP A 246 -19.08 -26.57 6.26
CA ASP A 246 -19.32 -25.71 5.09
C ASP A 246 -19.71 -24.28 5.52
N TYR A 247 -20.55 -24.19 6.55
CA TYR A 247 -21.02 -22.92 7.06
C TYR A 247 -19.90 -22.08 7.67
N PHE A 248 -19.02 -22.66 8.49
CA PHE A 248 -17.92 -21.92 9.13
C PHE A 248 -16.83 -21.55 8.13
N ASN A 249 -16.56 -22.42 7.14
CA ASN A 249 -15.69 -22.12 6.03
C ASN A 249 -16.22 -20.97 5.16
N GLN A 250 -17.54 -20.94 4.88
CA GLN A 250 -18.16 -19.81 4.17
C GLN A 250 -18.00 -18.49 4.95
N GLN A 251 -18.06 -18.50 6.28
CA GLN A 251 -17.82 -17.29 7.08
C GLN A 251 -16.37 -16.81 6.97
N LEU A 252 -15.39 -17.72 6.98
CA LEU A 252 -13.98 -17.37 6.73
C LEU A 252 -13.81 -16.74 5.36
N GLN A 253 -14.37 -17.35 4.33
CA GLN A 253 -14.30 -16.84 2.97
C GLN A 253 -14.97 -15.45 2.84
N GLN A 254 -16.14 -15.26 3.44
CA GLN A 254 -16.83 -13.96 3.47
C GLN A 254 -16.03 -12.90 4.22
N TRP A 255 -15.40 -13.27 5.35
CA TRP A 255 -14.55 -12.35 6.10
C TRP A 255 -13.35 -11.92 5.26
N LEU A 256 -12.61 -12.88 4.67
CA LEU A 256 -11.46 -12.60 3.81
C LEU A 256 -11.83 -11.71 2.62
N ASP A 257 -12.93 -12.02 1.93
CA ASP A 257 -13.41 -11.24 0.79
C ASP A 257 -13.77 -9.81 1.19
N SER A 258 -14.48 -9.65 2.30
CA SER A 258 -14.90 -8.33 2.79
C SER A 258 -13.72 -7.45 3.23
N GLN A 259 -12.72 -8.05 3.90
CA GLN A 259 -11.54 -7.30 4.38
C GLN A 259 -10.60 -6.90 3.23
N THR A 260 -10.76 -7.49 2.07
CA THR A 260 -9.97 -7.19 0.86
C THR A 260 -10.78 -6.46 -0.23
N GLY A 261 -11.93 -5.88 0.16
CA GLY A 261 -12.77 -5.09 -0.77
C GLY A 261 -13.33 -5.90 -1.95
N GLY A 262 -13.52 -7.23 -1.79
CA GLY A 262 -14.00 -8.12 -2.85
C GLY A 262 -12.95 -8.54 -3.88
N LEU A 263 -11.69 -8.18 -3.67
CA LEU A 263 -10.59 -8.47 -4.63
C LEU A 263 -10.19 -9.95 -4.67
N PHE A 264 -10.52 -10.69 -3.63
CA PHE A 264 -10.16 -12.10 -3.48
C PHE A 264 -11.34 -13.06 -3.68
N SER A 265 -12.50 -12.60 -4.17
CA SER A 265 -13.73 -13.39 -4.27
C SER A 265 -13.54 -14.76 -4.95
N GLU A 266 -12.62 -14.87 -5.93
CA GLU A 266 -12.33 -16.16 -6.58
C GLU A 266 -11.28 -16.98 -5.80
N GLN A 267 -10.28 -16.33 -5.23
CA GLN A 267 -9.17 -16.99 -4.54
C GLN A 267 -9.60 -17.60 -3.21
N VAL A 268 -10.49 -16.90 -2.48
CA VAL A 268 -10.93 -17.36 -1.15
C VAL A 268 -11.90 -18.57 -1.20
N LYS A 269 -12.52 -18.86 -2.34
CA LYS A 269 -13.50 -19.97 -2.49
C LYS A 269 -12.96 -21.35 -2.13
N ASN A 270 -11.65 -21.53 -2.22
CA ASN A 270 -10.97 -22.79 -1.93
C ASN A 270 -10.23 -22.79 -0.58
N ILE A 271 -10.39 -21.72 0.21
CA ILE A 271 -9.80 -21.65 1.55
C ILE A 271 -10.75 -22.33 2.51
N GLU A 272 -10.30 -23.44 3.11
CA GLU A 272 -11.09 -24.25 4.05
C GLU A 272 -10.24 -24.59 5.27
N MET A 273 -10.88 -24.61 6.42
CA MET A 273 -10.33 -25.12 7.66
C MET A 273 -10.65 -26.61 7.75
N ASP A 274 -9.67 -27.43 8.14
CA ASP A 274 -9.87 -28.84 8.39
C ASP A 274 -10.69 -29.06 9.68
N ALA A 275 -11.52 -30.11 9.73
CA ALA A 275 -12.34 -30.44 10.89
C ALA A 275 -11.50 -30.76 12.16
N SER A 276 -10.24 -31.15 11.98
CA SER A 276 -9.29 -31.38 13.08
C SER A 276 -8.60 -30.12 13.58
N THR A 277 -8.80 -28.96 12.91
CA THR A 277 -8.23 -27.69 13.33
C THR A 277 -8.86 -27.23 14.64
N MET A 278 -8.04 -26.94 15.65
CA MET A 278 -8.51 -26.40 16.93
C MET A 278 -8.49 -24.89 16.93
N PHE A 279 -7.50 -24.30 16.24
CA PHE A 279 -7.21 -22.88 16.23
C PHE A 279 -6.57 -22.47 14.91
N ALA A 280 -7.05 -21.40 14.30
CA ALA A 280 -6.49 -20.84 13.07
C ALA A 280 -6.44 -19.33 13.13
N LEU A 281 -5.42 -18.76 12.48
CA LEU A 281 -5.26 -17.32 12.25
C LEU A 281 -5.45 -17.04 10.77
N ALA A 282 -6.19 -16.00 10.46
CA ALA A 282 -6.25 -15.44 9.10
C ALA A 282 -5.87 -13.96 9.15
N SER A 283 -4.94 -13.61 8.28
CA SER A 283 -4.35 -12.29 8.18
C SER A 283 -4.46 -11.79 6.75
N THR A 284 -4.92 -10.56 6.57
CA THR A 284 -5.05 -9.95 5.24
C THR A 284 -4.69 -8.47 5.28
N VAL A 285 -4.19 -7.98 4.16
CA VAL A 285 -3.94 -6.56 3.94
C VAL A 285 -4.64 -6.12 2.67
N TYR A 286 -5.34 -5.02 2.76
CA TYR A 286 -5.85 -4.29 1.61
C TYR A 286 -5.15 -2.95 1.50
N PHE A 287 -4.51 -2.69 0.37
CA PHE A 287 -3.86 -1.43 0.07
C PHE A 287 -4.29 -0.92 -1.30
N SER A 288 -4.69 0.35 -1.36
CA SER A 288 -5.02 1.04 -2.60
C SER A 288 -4.50 2.46 -2.55
N ALA A 289 -3.67 2.82 -3.50
CA ALA A 289 -3.07 4.15 -3.62
C ALA A 289 -2.81 4.50 -5.09
N GLY A 290 -3.20 5.70 -5.51
CA GLY A 290 -2.86 6.22 -6.83
C GLY A 290 -1.40 6.65 -6.92
N TRP A 291 -0.86 6.74 -8.15
CA TRP A 291 0.47 7.28 -8.37
C TRP A 291 0.54 8.76 -7.97
N GLY A 292 1.63 9.15 -7.31
CA GLY A 292 1.96 10.56 -7.06
C GLY A 292 2.28 11.38 -8.31
N GLY A 293 2.26 10.78 -9.48
CA GLY A 293 2.41 11.39 -10.79
C GLY A 293 2.00 10.39 -11.85
N ASP A 294 1.07 10.75 -12.71
CA ASP A 294 0.35 9.84 -13.60
C ASP A 294 1.24 9.10 -14.59
N PHE A 295 0.92 7.84 -14.85
CA PHE A 295 1.29 7.14 -16.06
C PHE A 295 0.18 7.32 -17.09
N SER A 296 0.57 7.79 -18.30
CA SER A 296 -0.39 7.96 -19.39
C SER A 296 -0.64 6.61 -20.06
N LYS A 297 -1.91 6.21 -20.20
CA LYS A 297 -2.28 5.02 -20.98
C LYS A 297 -1.81 5.08 -22.44
N GLN A 298 -1.58 6.30 -22.97
CA GLN A 298 -1.08 6.50 -24.33
C GLN A 298 0.42 6.20 -24.47
N ASP A 299 1.16 6.28 -23.36
CA ASP A 299 2.60 6.01 -23.33
C ASP A 299 2.91 4.54 -22.94
N THR A 300 1.88 3.73 -22.69
CA THR A 300 2.02 2.29 -22.47
C THR A 300 2.34 1.58 -23.79
N GLN A 301 3.38 0.74 -23.80
CA GLN A 301 3.91 0.07 -24.99
C GLN A 301 4.09 -1.43 -24.72
N GLU A 302 3.85 -2.26 -25.74
CA GLU A 302 4.23 -3.67 -25.70
C GLU A 302 5.75 -3.80 -25.76
N MET A 303 6.34 -4.44 -24.76
CA MET A 303 7.78 -4.70 -24.69
C MET A 303 8.05 -6.14 -24.25
N THR A 304 9.26 -6.62 -24.48
CA THR A 304 9.69 -7.95 -24.04
C THR A 304 10.12 -7.90 -22.57
N PHE A 305 9.54 -8.79 -21.78
CA PHE A 305 10.01 -9.13 -20.44
C PHE A 305 10.70 -10.51 -20.49
N HIS A 306 11.92 -10.58 -19.98
CA HIS A 306 12.75 -11.78 -19.94
C HIS A 306 12.50 -12.54 -18.64
N CYS A 307 11.48 -13.43 -18.64
CA CYS A 307 11.20 -14.30 -17.50
C CYS A 307 12.34 -15.33 -17.34
N ILE A 308 12.37 -16.00 -16.19
CA ILE A 308 13.37 -17.06 -15.91
C ILE A 308 13.37 -18.16 -17.00
N SER A 309 12.19 -18.53 -17.52
CA SER A 309 12.03 -19.68 -18.43
C SER A 309 11.67 -19.32 -19.87
N LYS A 310 11.22 -18.08 -20.14
CA LYS A 310 10.71 -17.66 -21.46
C LYS A 310 10.74 -16.15 -21.59
N ASP A 311 10.64 -15.65 -22.82
CA ASP A 311 10.34 -14.26 -23.09
C ASP A 311 8.81 -14.05 -23.18
N LEU A 312 8.32 -12.96 -22.61
CA LEU A 312 6.91 -12.57 -22.63
C LEU A 312 6.77 -11.16 -23.20
N ILE A 313 5.86 -10.97 -24.15
CA ILE A 313 5.47 -9.63 -24.60
C ILE A 313 4.33 -9.17 -23.70
N THR A 314 4.52 -8.02 -23.03
CA THR A 314 3.57 -7.49 -22.04
C THR A 314 3.54 -5.97 -22.08
N PRO A 315 2.44 -5.30 -21.66
CA PRO A 315 2.38 -3.84 -21.65
C PRO A 315 3.26 -3.23 -20.55
N PHE A 316 4.14 -2.33 -20.96
CA PHE A 316 4.99 -1.52 -20.09
C PHE A 316 4.46 -0.10 -20.02
N MET A 317 4.19 0.39 -18.83
CA MET A 317 3.90 1.79 -18.55
C MET A 317 5.19 2.59 -18.61
N CYS A 318 5.17 3.71 -19.34
CA CYS A 318 6.36 4.54 -19.55
C CYS A 318 6.13 5.97 -19.08
N LYS A 319 7.08 6.53 -18.34
CA LYS A 319 7.13 7.98 -18.05
C LYS A 319 8.55 8.47 -17.85
N THR A 320 8.72 9.78 -17.99
CA THR A 320 10.00 10.43 -17.67
C THR A 320 9.78 11.48 -16.59
N TYR A 321 10.59 11.41 -15.54
CA TYR A 321 10.52 12.33 -14.41
C TYR A 321 11.91 12.69 -13.91
N THR A 322 12.01 13.65 -13.00
CA THR A 322 13.25 13.97 -12.29
C THR A 322 13.16 13.39 -10.89
N GLY A 323 14.16 12.61 -10.51
CA GLY A 323 14.16 11.90 -9.23
C GLY A 323 15.57 11.53 -8.77
N THR A 324 15.61 10.61 -7.82
CA THR A 324 16.82 9.98 -7.29
C THR A 324 16.94 8.58 -7.85
N TYR A 325 18.11 8.23 -8.31
CA TYR A 325 18.51 6.86 -8.64
C TYR A 325 19.39 6.33 -7.52
N TYR A 326 19.02 5.20 -6.98
CA TYR A 326 19.75 4.50 -5.94
C TYR A 326 20.44 3.29 -6.55
N TYR A 327 21.58 2.88 -6.00
CA TYR A 327 22.33 1.72 -6.51
C TYR A 327 23.16 1.07 -5.41
N SER A 328 23.55 -0.17 -5.64
CA SER A 328 24.54 -0.95 -4.89
C SER A 328 25.49 -1.63 -5.88
N ASP A 329 26.30 -2.54 -5.42
CA ASP A 329 27.24 -3.29 -6.27
C ASP A 329 26.54 -4.29 -7.20
N ASN A 330 25.27 -4.66 -6.92
CA ASN A 330 24.53 -5.71 -7.62
C ASN A 330 23.09 -5.35 -8.01
N PHE A 331 22.63 -4.12 -7.73
CA PHE A 331 21.31 -3.66 -8.14
C PHE A 331 21.24 -2.16 -8.36
N GLY A 332 20.29 -1.75 -9.21
CA GLY A 332 19.79 -0.39 -9.28
C GLY A 332 18.37 -0.28 -8.75
N ALA A 333 17.99 0.90 -8.23
CA ALA A 333 16.65 1.12 -7.70
C ALA A 333 16.12 2.53 -7.98
N VAL A 334 14.79 2.61 -8.09
CA VAL A 334 14.06 3.88 -8.17
C VAL A 334 12.88 3.85 -7.22
N ARG A 335 12.47 5.04 -6.78
CA ARG A 335 11.33 5.27 -5.90
C ARG A 335 10.26 6.07 -6.65
N LEU A 336 9.04 5.57 -6.66
CA LEU A 336 7.86 6.25 -7.20
C LEU A 336 6.89 6.56 -6.08
N SER A 337 6.48 7.82 -5.97
CA SER A 337 5.53 8.22 -4.92
C SER A 337 4.11 7.73 -5.23
N LEU A 338 3.43 7.30 -4.18
CA LEU A 338 2.02 6.94 -4.14
C LEU A 338 1.25 7.93 -3.27
N SER A 339 -0.08 7.95 -3.39
CA SER A 339 -0.93 8.75 -2.51
C SER A 339 -0.76 8.36 -1.04
N GLY A 340 -1.12 9.26 -0.11
CA GLY A 340 -0.96 9.04 1.33
C GLY A 340 0.48 9.10 1.84
N ASN A 341 1.41 9.69 1.05
CA ASN A 341 2.86 9.71 1.34
C ASN A 341 3.48 8.30 1.43
N ASN A 342 2.94 7.37 0.68
CA ASN A 342 3.54 6.05 0.48
C ASN A 342 4.44 6.07 -0.74
N ASP A 343 5.35 5.12 -0.83
CA ASP A 343 6.26 4.99 -1.97
C ASP A 343 6.31 3.55 -2.48
N MET A 344 6.48 3.40 -3.80
CA MET A 344 6.83 2.14 -4.41
C MET A 344 8.30 2.16 -4.81
N TRP A 345 9.06 1.26 -4.25
CA TRP A 345 10.43 0.96 -4.60
C TRP A 345 10.47 -0.16 -5.65
N LEU A 346 11.27 0.05 -6.66
CA LEU A 346 11.50 -0.90 -7.74
C LEU A 346 13.00 -1.16 -7.79
N ILE A 347 13.39 -2.39 -7.46
CA ILE A 347 14.78 -2.81 -7.28
C ILE A 347 15.07 -3.85 -8.35
N LEU A 348 15.95 -3.49 -9.28
CA LEU A 348 16.31 -4.31 -10.43
C LEU A 348 17.73 -4.86 -10.25
N PRO A 349 17.90 -6.19 -10.17
CA PRO A 349 19.24 -6.79 -10.18
C PRO A 349 20.05 -6.34 -11.39
N ASP A 350 21.34 -6.13 -11.25
CA ASP A 350 22.23 -5.91 -12.38
C ASP A 350 22.32 -7.17 -13.27
N GLU A 351 22.76 -7.03 -14.52
CA GLU A 351 22.89 -8.17 -15.41
C GLU A 351 23.89 -9.19 -14.85
N GLY A 352 23.41 -10.39 -14.59
CA GLY A 352 24.19 -11.49 -14.01
C GLY A 352 24.14 -11.58 -12.49
N SER A 353 23.45 -10.66 -11.81
CA SER A 353 23.19 -10.76 -10.36
C SER A 353 21.91 -11.56 -10.09
N ASP A 354 21.92 -12.32 -9.00
CA ASP A 354 20.79 -13.13 -8.56
C ASP A 354 19.93 -12.32 -7.57
N ILE A 355 18.62 -12.33 -7.78
CA ILE A 355 17.66 -11.69 -6.87
C ILE A 355 17.67 -12.33 -5.46
N ALA A 356 17.98 -13.62 -5.37
CA ALA A 356 18.13 -14.31 -4.08
C ALA A 356 19.31 -13.75 -3.27
N GLU A 357 20.44 -13.49 -3.91
CA GLU A 357 21.61 -12.88 -3.26
C GLU A 357 21.30 -11.46 -2.76
N ILE A 358 20.49 -10.69 -3.52
CA ILE A 358 20.06 -9.35 -3.10
C ILE A 358 19.19 -9.44 -1.85
N ILE A 359 18.22 -10.37 -1.83
CA ILE A 359 17.33 -10.56 -0.68
C ILE A 359 18.12 -11.01 0.56
N GLU A 360 19.06 -11.93 0.43
CA GLU A 360 19.91 -12.38 1.52
C GLU A 360 20.88 -11.30 2.03
N GLY A 361 21.33 -10.42 1.15
CA GLY A 361 22.24 -9.32 1.49
C GLY A 361 21.60 -8.20 2.32
N HIS A 362 20.28 -8.02 2.25
CA HIS A 362 19.47 -7.03 2.97
C HIS A 362 19.79 -5.54 2.72
N GLU A 363 20.77 -5.20 1.89
CA GLU A 363 21.15 -3.79 1.59
C GLU A 363 19.98 -2.98 1.05
N TYR A 364 19.15 -3.58 0.20
CA TYR A 364 17.95 -2.96 -0.34
C TYR A 364 16.97 -2.53 0.76
N LEU A 365 16.89 -3.30 1.85
CA LEU A 365 16.00 -2.99 2.97
C LEU A 365 16.50 -1.80 3.78
N GLU A 366 17.81 -1.72 4.01
CA GLU A 366 18.46 -0.56 4.64
C GLU A 366 18.23 0.71 3.80
N MET A 367 18.40 0.61 2.48
CA MET A 367 18.10 1.69 1.53
C MET A 367 16.63 2.14 1.61
N VAL A 368 15.68 1.20 1.65
CA VAL A 368 14.24 1.50 1.70
C VAL A 368 13.87 2.17 3.03
N MET A 369 14.38 1.66 4.14
CA MET A 369 14.03 2.15 5.49
C MET A 369 14.73 3.47 5.86
N SER A 370 15.92 3.73 5.30
CA SER A 370 16.70 4.95 5.56
C SER A 370 17.24 5.59 4.27
N PRO A 371 16.37 5.99 3.34
CA PRO A 371 16.81 6.45 2.02
C PRO A 371 17.62 7.75 2.04
N SER A 372 17.44 8.59 3.06
CA SER A 372 18.23 9.80 3.23
C SER A 372 19.67 9.54 3.62
N ASP A 373 19.93 8.43 4.29
CA ASP A 373 21.25 8.04 4.81
C ASP A 373 22.01 7.13 3.82
N TRP A 374 21.34 6.69 2.75
CA TRP A 374 21.94 5.84 1.71
C TRP A 374 22.92 6.64 0.86
N GLU A 375 24.22 6.28 0.92
CA GLU A 375 25.28 7.04 0.25
C GLU A 375 25.32 6.82 -1.27
N GLN A 376 24.99 5.59 -1.74
CA GLN A 376 25.01 5.25 -3.17
C GLN A 376 23.74 5.73 -3.87
N GLN A 377 23.66 7.06 -4.09
CA GLN A 377 22.53 7.68 -4.77
C GLN A 377 22.94 8.84 -5.67
N GLN A 378 22.17 9.04 -6.73
CA GLN A 378 22.32 10.16 -7.66
C GLN A 378 21.02 10.98 -7.67
N ASN A 379 21.08 12.18 -7.16
CA ASN A 379 19.92 13.07 -7.02
C ASN A 379 19.73 13.95 -8.24
N ASN A 380 18.46 14.36 -8.47
CA ASN A 380 18.08 15.32 -9.52
C ASN A 380 18.48 14.87 -10.95
N ILE A 381 18.39 13.58 -11.22
CA ILE A 381 18.62 13.03 -12.57
C ILE A 381 17.30 12.83 -13.31
N LYS A 382 17.38 12.83 -14.63
CA LYS A 382 16.24 12.54 -15.50
C LYS A 382 16.12 11.04 -15.70
N ILE A 383 15.08 10.43 -15.13
CA ILE A 383 14.80 8.99 -15.17
C ILE A 383 13.66 8.75 -16.17
N THR A 384 13.91 7.90 -17.17
CA THR A 384 12.85 7.31 -17.98
C THR A 384 12.61 5.91 -17.46
N ILE A 385 11.47 5.71 -16.79
CA ILE A 385 11.08 4.39 -16.28
C ILE A 385 10.19 3.68 -17.29
N GLN A 386 10.41 2.37 -17.42
CA GLN A 386 9.60 1.43 -18.17
C GLN A 386 9.25 0.26 -17.23
N LEU A 387 8.01 0.26 -16.74
CA LEU A 387 7.50 -0.65 -15.71
C LEU A 387 6.40 -1.53 -16.30
N PRO A 388 6.55 -2.87 -16.31
CA PRO A 388 5.48 -3.76 -16.75
C PRO A 388 4.27 -3.65 -15.81
N LYS A 389 3.07 -3.78 -16.35
CA LYS A 389 1.89 -4.02 -15.52
C LYS A 389 1.97 -5.42 -14.95
N PHE A 390 1.56 -5.59 -13.71
CA PHE A 390 1.51 -6.92 -13.10
C PHE A 390 0.36 -7.06 -12.09
N ASP A 391 -0.06 -8.30 -11.85
CA ASP A 391 -1.09 -8.66 -10.88
C ASP A 391 -0.69 -9.97 -10.20
N ILE A 392 -0.08 -9.85 -9.01
CA ILE A 392 0.46 -10.96 -8.25
C ILE A 392 -0.46 -11.28 -7.09
N THR A 393 -0.89 -12.52 -7.00
CA THR A 393 -1.59 -13.07 -5.83
C THR A 393 -0.73 -14.14 -5.19
N SER A 394 -0.54 -14.05 -3.89
CA SER A 394 0.21 -15.03 -3.09
C SER A 394 -0.65 -15.56 -1.96
N ASN A 395 -0.62 -16.88 -1.76
CA ASN A 395 -1.21 -17.58 -0.63
C ASN A 395 -0.10 -18.36 0.08
N LEU A 396 0.41 -17.81 1.15
CA LEU A 396 1.54 -18.36 1.88
C LEU A 396 1.06 -19.07 3.14
N ASN A 397 1.47 -20.32 3.33
CA ASN A 397 1.43 -20.97 4.63
C ASN A 397 2.75 -20.65 5.37
N LEU A 398 2.65 -19.89 6.46
CA LEU A 398 3.81 -19.36 7.17
C LEU A 398 4.45 -20.37 8.13
N ASN A 399 3.83 -21.52 8.39
CA ASN A 399 4.25 -22.46 9.46
C ASN A 399 5.74 -22.84 9.39
N ASN A 400 6.25 -23.18 8.19
CA ASN A 400 7.65 -23.59 8.05
C ASN A 400 8.60 -22.41 8.23
N GLY A 401 8.31 -21.25 7.65
CA GLY A 401 9.10 -20.04 7.83
C GLY A 401 9.15 -19.62 9.30
N LEU A 402 8.02 -19.66 10.02
CA LEU A 402 7.97 -19.34 11.45
C LEU A 402 8.81 -20.30 12.30
N LYS A 403 8.81 -21.60 11.97
CA LYS A 403 9.68 -22.58 12.65
C LYS A 403 11.16 -22.27 12.39
N ASN A 404 11.52 -21.91 11.16
CA ASN A 404 12.89 -21.51 10.82
C ASN A 404 13.31 -20.23 11.56
N LEU A 405 12.37 -19.32 11.83
CA LEU A 405 12.56 -18.11 12.63
C LEU A 405 12.53 -18.36 14.15
N GLY A 406 12.45 -19.61 14.60
CA GLY A 406 12.54 -19.98 16.00
C GLY A 406 11.20 -20.12 16.75
N ILE A 407 10.06 -19.89 16.09
CA ILE A 407 8.74 -20.14 16.67
C ILE A 407 8.39 -21.61 16.45
N THR A 408 8.64 -22.46 17.43
CA THR A 408 8.48 -23.92 17.34
C THR A 408 7.44 -24.47 18.28
N ASP A 409 7.38 -23.96 19.51
CA ASP A 409 6.60 -24.55 20.59
C ASP A 409 5.09 -24.54 20.30
N VAL A 410 4.58 -23.50 19.68
CA VAL A 410 3.13 -23.39 19.33
C VAL A 410 2.66 -24.48 18.36
N PHE A 411 3.58 -25.14 17.66
CA PHE A 411 3.29 -26.23 16.71
C PHE A 411 3.52 -27.63 17.31
N ASP A 412 3.98 -27.73 18.56
CA ASP A 412 4.23 -28.99 19.25
C ASP A 412 3.25 -29.17 20.41
N CYS A 413 2.46 -30.26 20.40
CA CYS A 413 1.42 -30.48 21.40
C CYS A 413 1.93 -30.65 22.83
N LYS A 414 3.24 -30.95 23.03
CA LYS A 414 3.85 -31.11 24.36
C LYS A 414 4.48 -29.82 24.87
N LEU A 415 4.81 -28.90 24.00
CA LEU A 415 5.52 -27.67 24.33
C LEU A 415 4.63 -26.44 24.27
N SER A 416 3.56 -26.51 23.47
CA SER A 416 2.64 -25.39 23.27
C SER A 416 1.95 -24.98 24.57
N ASN A 417 1.89 -23.67 24.79
CA ASN A 417 1.22 -23.11 25.94
C ASN A 417 0.25 -21.99 25.48
N PHE A 418 -1.02 -22.33 25.41
CA PHE A 418 -2.12 -21.43 25.07
C PHE A 418 -2.99 -21.09 26.31
N SER A 419 -2.41 -21.12 27.50
CA SER A 419 -3.14 -20.86 28.75
C SER A 419 -3.73 -19.46 28.85
N SER A 420 -3.29 -18.50 28.02
CA SER A 420 -3.93 -17.19 27.96
C SER A 420 -5.31 -17.21 27.30
N ILE A 421 -5.54 -18.12 26.36
CA ILE A 421 -6.81 -18.19 25.62
C ILE A 421 -7.75 -19.24 26.17
N THR A 422 -7.24 -20.35 26.73
CA THR A 422 -8.07 -21.47 27.20
C THR A 422 -7.44 -22.21 28.37
N ASP A 423 -8.28 -22.90 29.17
CA ASP A 423 -7.88 -23.89 30.16
C ASP A 423 -7.85 -25.32 29.57
N ALA A 424 -8.30 -25.53 28.36
CA ALA A 424 -8.18 -26.79 27.64
C ALA A 424 -6.68 -27.07 27.37
N GLY A 425 -6.19 -28.26 27.81
CA GLY A 425 -4.77 -28.58 27.87
C GLY A 425 -4.06 -28.50 26.51
N GLU A 426 -3.97 -29.50 25.73
CA GLU A 426 -3.10 -29.66 24.54
C GLU A 426 -3.64 -28.93 23.28
N LEU A 427 -3.61 -27.59 23.24
CA LEU A 427 -3.94 -26.80 22.05
C LEU A 427 -2.68 -26.57 21.22
N ILE A 428 -2.75 -26.74 19.91
CA ILE A 428 -1.66 -26.43 18.98
C ILE A 428 -2.15 -25.44 17.92
N LEU A 429 -1.23 -24.63 17.39
CA LEU A 429 -1.48 -23.82 16.22
C LEU A 429 -1.44 -24.72 14.97
N GLY A 430 -2.58 -24.90 14.33
CA GLY A 430 -2.67 -25.76 13.16
C GLY A 430 -2.09 -25.08 11.91
N ARG A 431 -2.51 -23.84 11.65
CA ARG A 431 -2.22 -23.16 10.40
C ARG A 431 -2.16 -21.65 10.57
N VAL A 432 -1.19 -21.02 9.90
CA VAL A 432 -1.09 -19.58 9.72
C VAL A 432 -1.07 -19.28 8.22
N ASP A 433 -2.15 -18.72 7.72
CA ASP A 433 -2.25 -18.35 6.30
C ASP A 433 -2.14 -16.85 6.12
N HIS A 434 -1.37 -16.46 5.12
CA HIS A 434 -1.19 -15.08 4.71
C HIS A 434 -1.49 -14.94 3.21
N THR A 435 -2.53 -14.19 2.89
CA THR A 435 -2.96 -13.95 1.53
C THR A 435 -2.74 -12.49 1.17
N THR A 436 -2.03 -12.26 0.06
CA THR A 436 -1.78 -10.94 -0.49
C THR A 436 -2.07 -10.87 -1.97
N ARG A 437 -2.47 -9.71 -2.44
CA ARG A 437 -2.55 -9.38 -3.86
C ARG A 437 -2.00 -7.98 -4.08
N VAL A 438 -1.11 -7.84 -5.04
CA VAL A 438 -0.57 -6.56 -5.49
C VAL A 438 -0.75 -6.46 -6.99
N ARG A 439 -1.52 -5.48 -7.40
CA ARG A 439 -1.76 -5.15 -8.81
C ARG A 439 -1.25 -3.75 -9.11
N ILE A 440 -0.55 -3.60 -10.20
CA ILE A 440 0.02 -2.34 -10.67
C ILE A 440 -0.44 -2.07 -12.09
N ASP A 441 -1.03 -0.90 -12.28
CA ASP A 441 -1.41 -0.37 -13.59
C ASP A 441 -1.20 1.16 -13.63
N GLU A 442 -1.69 1.84 -14.69
CA GLU A 442 -1.51 3.29 -14.86
C GLU A 442 -2.20 4.12 -13.78
N GLU A 443 -3.17 3.54 -13.05
CA GLU A 443 -3.93 4.24 -12.02
C GLU A 443 -3.24 4.17 -10.66
N GLY A 444 -2.39 3.16 -10.42
CA GLY A 444 -1.67 3.01 -9.15
C GLY A 444 -1.42 1.58 -8.72
N CYS A 445 -1.37 1.41 -7.41
CA CYS A 445 -1.30 0.14 -6.72
C CYS A 445 -2.70 -0.23 -6.24
N LEU A 446 -3.25 -1.36 -6.71
CA LEU A 446 -4.59 -1.90 -6.41
C LEU A 446 -5.74 -0.91 -6.55
N GLY A 447 -6.22 -0.71 -7.77
CA GLY A 447 -7.55 -0.20 -8.11
C GLY A 447 -7.94 1.15 -7.53
N SER A 448 -7.63 2.14 -8.31
CA SER A 448 -8.21 3.49 -8.44
C SER A 448 -8.99 4.06 -7.26
N ALA A 449 -8.30 4.71 -6.38
CA ALA A 449 -8.83 5.92 -5.80
C ALA A 449 -8.57 7.06 -6.80
N TYR A 450 -9.62 7.79 -7.18
CA TYR A 450 -9.51 8.99 -7.99
C TYR A 450 -8.74 10.04 -7.20
N THR A 451 -7.46 10.24 -7.51
CA THR A 451 -6.60 11.17 -6.81
C THR A 451 -6.42 12.42 -7.67
N VAL A 452 -6.98 13.54 -7.22
CA VAL A 452 -6.57 14.85 -7.72
C VAL A 452 -5.28 15.23 -7.01
N ALA A 453 -4.15 14.81 -7.54
CA ALA A 453 -2.86 15.32 -7.11
C ALA A 453 -2.68 16.73 -7.70
N VAL A 454 -2.82 17.75 -6.88
CA VAL A 454 -2.49 19.13 -7.27
C VAL A 454 -0.98 19.29 -7.19
N PHE A 455 -0.28 19.07 -8.31
CA PHE A 455 1.13 19.40 -8.40
C PHE A 455 1.29 20.88 -8.70
N TYR A 456 2.00 21.59 -7.83
CA TYR A 456 2.53 22.90 -8.17
C TYR A 456 3.83 22.68 -8.96
N PRO A 457 3.91 23.06 -10.24
CA PRO A 457 5.17 22.98 -10.96
C PRO A 457 6.14 24.00 -10.35
N THR A 458 7.08 23.54 -9.54
CA THR A 458 8.27 24.32 -9.24
C THR A 458 9.15 24.26 -10.49
N ALA A 459 8.93 25.16 -11.43
CA ALA A 459 9.80 25.34 -12.58
C ALA A 459 11.13 25.93 -12.08
N SER A 460 12.02 25.08 -11.64
CA SER A 460 13.44 25.39 -11.58
C SER A 460 14.00 25.17 -13.00
N PRO A 461 14.70 26.16 -13.60
CA PRO A 461 15.34 25.93 -14.89
C PRO A 461 16.38 24.82 -14.72
N TYR A 462 16.19 23.72 -15.44
CA TYR A 462 17.12 22.59 -15.45
C TYR A 462 18.53 23.07 -15.82
N PRO A 463 19.57 22.69 -15.08
CA PRO A 463 20.92 22.88 -15.57
C PRO A 463 21.08 22.12 -16.89
N PRO A 464 21.77 22.68 -17.92
CA PRO A 464 21.81 22.14 -19.26
C PRO A 464 22.53 20.80 -19.42
N ASN A 465 22.89 20.13 -18.35
CA ASN A 465 23.67 18.89 -18.35
C ASN A 465 23.14 17.85 -17.33
N THR A 466 21.81 17.64 -17.29
CA THR A 466 21.21 16.65 -16.40
C THR A 466 21.52 15.25 -16.92
N GLN A 467 22.16 14.42 -16.13
CA GLN A 467 22.38 13.00 -16.41
C GLN A 467 21.01 12.31 -16.65
N LYS A 468 20.98 11.38 -17.59
CA LYS A 468 19.75 10.65 -17.98
C LYS A 468 19.99 9.18 -17.75
N ILE A 469 19.01 8.53 -17.13
CA ILE A 469 18.96 7.07 -16.96
C ILE A 469 17.67 6.54 -17.59
N ILE A 470 17.78 5.44 -18.31
CA ILE A 470 16.64 4.62 -18.74
C ILE A 470 16.62 3.42 -17.81
N PHE A 471 15.55 3.30 -17.02
CA PHE A 471 15.37 2.23 -16.04
C PHE A 471 14.25 1.32 -16.53
N THR A 472 14.65 0.21 -17.16
CA THR A 472 13.73 -0.74 -17.79
C THR A 472 13.64 -2.00 -16.93
N LEU A 473 12.48 -2.26 -16.33
CA LEU A 473 12.22 -3.44 -15.53
C LEU A 473 11.77 -4.61 -16.43
N ASN A 474 12.67 -5.08 -17.29
CA ASN A 474 12.40 -6.09 -18.32
C ASN A 474 12.87 -7.49 -17.96
N ARG A 475 13.22 -7.74 -16.72
CA ARG A 475 13.64 -9.03 -16.14
C ARG A 475 13.19 -9.12 -14.70
N PRO A 476 13.31 -10.27 -14.02
CA PRO A 476 12.90 -10.42 -12.62
C PRO A 476 13.39 -9.28 -11.73
N PHE A 477 12.50 -8.73 -10.92
CA PHE A 477 12.78 -7.60 -10.03
C PHE A 477 12.03 -7.71 -8.70
N LEU A 478 12.57 -7.07 -7.67
CA LEU A 478 11.93 -6.91 -6.38
C LEU A 478 11.16 -5.59 -6.34
N PHE A 479 9.95 -5.59 -5.79
CA PHE A 479 9.24 -4.38 -5.44
C PHE A 479 8.97 -4.32 -3.94
N ILE A 480 8.95 -3.11 -3.39
CA ILE A 480 8.52 -2.85 -2.01
C ILE A 480 7.59 -1.64 -2.03
N VAL A 481 6.42 -1.79 -1.44
CA VAL A 481 5.56 -0.66 -1.10
C VAL A 481 5.90 -0.27 0.33
N SER A 482 6.35 0.95 0.54
CA SER A 482 6.68 1.46 1.87
C SER A 482 5.70 2.54 2.30
N SER A 483 5.48 2.61 3.62
CA SER A 483 4.69 3.65 4.26
C SER A 483 5.44 4.99 4.28
N ARG A 484 4.75 6.03 4.75
CA ARG A 484 5.33 7.36 5.01
C ARG A 484 6.54 7.34 5.95
N ASP A 485 6.64 6.33 6.82
CA ASP A 485 7.74 6.13 7.77
C ASP A 485 8.79 5.16 7.21
N ASN A 486 8.77 4.92 5.89
CA ASN A 486 9.64 4.01 5.14
C ASN A 486 9.56 2.54 5.59
N LEU A 487 8.50 2.13 6.28
CA LEU A 487 8.32 0.74 6.68
C LEU A 487 7.69 -0.06 5.53
N PRO A 488 8.21 -1.26 5.22
CA PRO A 488 7.63 -2.13 4.21
C PRO A 488 6.21 -2.58 4.56
N ILE A 489 5.23 -2.16 3.74
CA ILE A 489 3.83 -2.61 3.81
C ILE A 489 3.69 -3.91 3.03
N PHE A 490 4.24 -3.92 1.81
CA PHE A 490 4.31 -5.08 0.93
C PHE A 490 5.71 -5.24 0.38
N ALA A 491 6.08 -6.46 0.14
CA ALA A 491 7.25 -6.81 -0.67
C ALA A 491 6.90 -7.97 -1.60
N GLY A 492 7.54 -8.01 -2.77
CA GLY A 492 7.31 -9.11 -3.70
C GLY A 492 8.32 -9.17 -4.82
N VAL A 493 8.40 -10.34 -5.44
CA VAL A 493 9.21 -10.64 -6.60
C VAL A 493 8.33 -10.82 -7.81
N VAL A 494 8.64 -10.11 -8.88
CA VAL A 494 7.98 -10.24 -10.18
C VAL A 494 8.90 -11.02 -11.11
N ASN A 495 8.56 -12.28 -11.35
CA ASN A 495 9.25 -13.16 -12.29
C ASN A 495 8.55 -13.25 -13.64
N GLU A 496 7.23 -13.06 -13.64
CA GLU A 496 6.37 -13.05 -14.83
C GLU A 496 5.22 -12.04 -14.58
N PRO A 497 5.27 -10.87 -15.20
CA PRO A 497 4.30 -9.80 -14.99
C PRO A 497 2.93 -10.08 -15.65
#